data_7582515e03deb8a3e43d93d61c865611
#
_entry.id   7582515e03deb8a3e43d93d61c865611
#
_cell.length_a   1.000
_cell.length_b   1.000
_cell.length_c   1.000
_cell.angle_alpha   90.00
_cell.angle_beta   90.00
_cell.angle_gamma   90.00
#
_symmetry.space_group_name_H-M   'P 1'
#
loop_
_entity.id
_entity.type
_entity.pdbx_description
1 polymer ?
#
loop_
_entity_poly.entity_id
_entity_poly.type
_entity_poly.pdbx_seq_one_letter_code
_entity_poly.pdbx_strand_id
1 'polypeptide(L)'
;DFCLSRGLGDVYKRQLLSRLADRNTRGYTYAVPLVQGGVFVGATPELLVRRIGNRVVVNPLAGSAARSADPARDRTIAQTLMASDKDRREHAVVIDEVARALRPLCRTLDVPPTPEVVATDALWHLSTTLVGELADARTTSLDLALALHPTPAVCGYPTARAHEAIGELEPFARGYFAGFVGWCNVQGDGEWAVALRCAEIHDTAVRLYAGAGVVPGSVPASETAETATKFRTMLSALGLGSSVD
;
A
#
# COMPACT_ATOMS: atom_id res chain seq x y z
N ASP A 1 8.56 17.26 29.27
CA ASP A 1 9.45 16.10 29.31
C ASP A 1 8.65 14.80 29.23
N PHE A 2 8.27 14.43 28.03
CA PHE A 2 7.73 13.10 27.80
C PHE A 2 8.89 12.13 27.82
N CYS A 3 9.05 11.43 28.94
CA CYS A 3 10.13 10.47 29.13
C CYS A 3 10.00 9.30 28.15
N LEU A 4 10.63 9.41 26.99
CA LEU A 4 10.84 8.32 26.00
C LEU A 4 11.84 7.27 26.51
N SER A 5 12.25 7.31 27.78
CA SER A 5 13.29 6.49 28.37
C SER A 5 12.82 5.09 28.86
N ARG A 6 11.56 4.76 28.72
CA ARG A 6 11.07 3.38 28.91
C ARG A 6 10.62 2.89 27.56
N GLY A 7 11.29 1.88 27.03
CA GLY A 7 11.03 1.29 25.72
C GLY A 7 9.54 1.27 25.36
N LEU A 8 9.21 1.40 24.07
CA LEU A 8 7.83 1.35 23.58
C LEU A 8 7.19 0.04 24.04
N GLY A 9 6.69 0.04 25.28
CA GLY A 9 6.09 -1.13 25.92
C GLY A 9 4.84 -1.58 25.17
N ASP A 10 4.36 -2.79 25.46
CA ASP A 10 3.21 -3.40 24.78
C ASP A 10 1.95 -2.53 24.83
N VAL A 11 1.80 -1.70 25.87
CA VAL A 11 0.69 -0.72 25.98
C VAL A 11 0.75 0.31 24.88
N TYR A 12 1.93 0.87 24.60
CA TYR A 12 2.11 1.86 23.53
C TYR A 12 1.89 1.27 22.13
N LYS A 13 2.38 0.04 21.90
CA LYS A 13 2.16 -0.68 20.63
C LYS A 13 0.66 -0.93 20.39
N ARG A 14 -0.08 -1.32 21.42
CA ARG A 14 -1.55 -1.47 21.35
C ARG A 14 -2.27 -0.16 21.06
N GLN A 15 -1.87 0.92 21.72
CA GLN A 15 -2.43 2.26 21.47
C GLN A 15 -2.16 2.74 20.05
N LEU A 16 -0.95 2.50 19.53
CA LEU A 16 -0.62 2.82 18.15
C LEU A 16 -1.50 2.05 17.17
N LEU A 17 -1.67 0.74 17.37
CA LEU A 17 -2.54 -0.10 16.53
C LEU A 17 -4.00 0.36 16.57
N SER A 18 -4.52 0.71 17.77
CA SER A 18 -5.87 1.23 17.90
C SER A 18 -6.04 2.53 17.10
N ARG A 19 -5.11 3.48 17.25
CA ARG A 19 -5.14 4.75 16.51
C ARG A 19 -5.03 4.56 15.00
N LEU A 20 -4.24 3.59 14.55
CA LEU A 20 -4.13 3.24 13.13
C LEU A 20 -5.46 2.65 12.62
N ALA A 21 -6.07 1.72 13.37
CA ALA A 21 -7.33 1.09 13.02
C ALA A 21 -8.49 2.09 12.97
N ASP A 22 -8.58 2.99 13.95
CA ASP A 22 -9.62 4.02 14.03
C ASP A 22 -9.61 4.95 12.79
N ARG A 23 -8.44 5.19 12.22
CA ARG A 23 -8.26 6.05 11.03
C ARG A 23 -8.31 5.29 9.71
N ASN A 24 -8.02 4.01 9.71
CA ASN A 24 -7.95 3.18 8.50
C ASN A 24 -9.18 2.26 8.36
N THR A 25 -10.36 2.81 8.49
CA THR A 25 -11.63 2.08 8.55
C THR A 25 -11.96 1.26 7.30
N ARG A 26 -11.33 1.55 6.16
CA ARG A 26 -11.52 0.86 4.87
C ARG A 26 -10.30 0.09 4.39
N GLY A 27 -9.23 0.09 5.16
CA GLY A 27 -7.97 -0.59 4.81
C GLY A 27 -7.62 -1.69 5.80
N TYR A 28 -6.37 -2.07 5.79
CA TYR A 28 -5.81 -3.19 6.54
C TYR A 28 -4.84 -2.68 7.59
N THR A 29 -5.16 -2.90 8.86
CA THR A 29 -4.25 -2.59 9.97
C THR A 29 -3.66 -3.88 10.49
N TYR A 30 -2.34 -3.91 10.62
CA TYR A 30 -1.62 -5.13 10.97
C TYR A 30 -0.46 -4.88 11.93
N ALA A 31 -0.09 -5.94 12.65
CA ALA A 31 1.13 -6.02 13.44
C ALA A 31 1.72 -7.42 13.32
N VAL A 32 2.99 -7.50 12.98
CA VAL A 32 3.72 -8.76 12.80
C VAL A 32 4.98 -8.72 13.67
N PRO A 33 5.18 -9.70 14.56
CA PRO A 33 6.43 -9.81 15.33
C PRO A 33 7.62 -10.00 14.38
N LEU A 34 8.72 -9.31 14.67
CA LEU A 34 9.96 -9.46 13.92
C LEU A 34 10.85 -10.54 14.57
N VAL A 35 11.53 -11.32 13.74
CA VAL A 35 12.39 -12.44 14.21
C VAL A 35 13.51 -11.95 15.13
N GLN A 36 14.05 -10.76 14.89
CA GLN A 36 15.12 -10.14 15.69
C GLN A 36 14.61 -9.31 16.87
N GLY A 37 13.34 -9.50 17.24
CA GLY A 37 12.67 -8.67 18.24
C GLY A 37 12.06 -7.39 17.61
N GLY A 38 11.11 -6.79 18.33
CA GLY A 38 10.35 -5.67 17.83
C GLY A 38 9.07 -6.10 17.07
N VAL A 39 8.42 -5.14 16.41
CA VAL A 39 7.18 -5.38 15.68
C VAL A 39 7.15 -4.54 14.40
N PHE A 40 6.68 -5.13 13.31
CA PHE A 40 6.34 -4.44 12.08
C PHE A 40 4.84 -4.12 12.08
N VAL A 41 4.49 -2.85 12.02
CA VAL A 41 3.11 -2.37 12.09
C VAL A 41 2.78 -1.53 10.86
N GLY A 42 1.51 -1.54 10.46
CA GLY A 42 1.09 -0.69 9.35
C GLY A 42 -0.42 -0.56 9.22
N ALA A 43 -0.82 0.41 8.40
CA ALA A 43 -2.20 0.70 8.04
C ALA A 43 -2.29 1.01 6.55
N THR A 44 -2.43 -0.02 5.73
CA THR A 44 -2.42 0.06 4.28
C THR A 44 -3.82 0.12 3.69
N PRO A 45 -4.06 0.91 2.64
CA PRO A 45 -5.33 0.90 1.91
C PRO A 45 -5.38 -0.15 0.79
N GLU A 46 -4.26 -0.78 0.44
CA GLU A 46 -4.11 -1.53 -0.81
C GLU A 46 -4.30 -3.03 -0.64
N LEU A 47 -5.34 -3.57 -1.26
CA LEU A 47 -5.57 -5.01 -1.38
C LEU A 47 -4.70 -5.56 -2.52
N LEU A 48 -3.73 -6.42 -2.18
CA LEU A 48 -2.98 -7.18 -3.17
C LEU A 48 -3.87 -8.24 -3.83
N VAL A 49 -4.51 -9.09 -3.01
CA VAL A 49 -5.46 -10.09 -3.50
C VAL A 49 -6.31 -10.64 -2.36
N ARG A 50 -7.57 -10.93 -2.66
CA ARG A 50 -8.47 -11.74 -1.84
C ARG A 50 -9.03 -12.87 -2.69
N ARG A 51 -9.01 -14.08 -2.12
CA ARG A 51 -9.72 -15.25 -2.65
C ARG A 51 -10.73 -15.74 -1.63
N ILE A 52 -11.95 -15.96 -2.07
CA ILE A 52 -13.01 -16.64 -1.31
C ILE A 52 -13.73 -17.59 -2.28
N GLY A 53 -13.63 -18.90 -2.01
CA GLY A 53 -14.06 -19.92 -2.95
C GLY A 53 -13.32 -19.79 -4.28
N ASN A 54 -14.03 -19.66 -5.38
CA ASN A 54 -13.44 -19.44 -6.70
C ASN A 54 -13.29 -17.95 -7.07
N ARG A 55 -13.81 -17.03 -6.25
CA ARG A 55 -13.77 -15.60 -6.54
C ARG A 55 -12.45 -15.00 -6.13
N VAL A 56 -11.82 -14.29 -7.06
CA VAL A 56 -10.59 -13.51 -6.86
C VAL A 56 -10.93 -12.02 -6.98
N VAL A 57 -10.42 -11.21 -6.06
CA VAL A 57 -10.54 -9.76 -6.09
C VAL A 57 -9.17 -9.15 -5.83
N VAL A 58 -8.77 -8.20 -6.65
CA VAL A 58 -7.58 -7.35 -6.44
C VAL A 58 -7.97 -5.89 -6.58
N ASN A 59 -7.32 -5.01 -5.83
CA ASN A 59 -7.61 -3.58 -5.88
C ASN A 59 -6.32 -2.76 -5.75
N PRO A 60 -5.51 -2.70 -6.82
CA PRO A 60 -4.31 -1.90 -6.84
C PRO A 60 -4.62 -0.40 -6.84
N LEU A 61 -3.74 0.35 -6.20
CA LEU A 61 -3.77 1.81 -6.12
C LEU A 61 -2.49 2.36 -6.73
N ALA A 62 -2.61 3.29 -7.68
CA ALA A 62 -1.47 4.03 -8.23
C ALA A 62 -1.94 5.40 -8.72
N GLY A 63 -1.07 6.41 -8.59
CA GLY A 63 -1.45 7.81 -8.71
C GLY A 63 -2.11 8.33 -7.43
N SER A 64 -1.59 9.45 -6.90
CA SER A 64 -2.06 9.99 -5.60
C SER A 64 -2.05 11.50 -5.59
N ALA A 65 -2.96 12.10 -4.80
CA ALA A 65 -2.96 13.53 -4.52
C ALA A 65 -3.31 13.80 -3.06
N ALA A 66 -2.65 14.77 -2.44
CA ALA A 66 -2.90 15.15 -1.06
C ALA A 66 -4.32 15.73 -0.90
N ARG A 67 -5.01 15.34 0.15
CA ARG A 67 -6.33 15.87 0.50
C ARG A 67 -6.24 17.27 1.06
N SER A 68 -7.34 18.01 0.95
CA SER A 68 -7.49 19.34 1.52
C SER A 68 -8.57 19.34 2.60
N ALA A 69 -8.36 20.14 3.66
CA ALA A 69 -9.37 20.37 4.68
C ALA A 69 -10.56 21.20 4.15
N ASP A 70 -10.36 22.01 3.09
CA ASP A 70 -11.45 22.71 2.41
C ASP A 70 -12.18 21.75 1.45
N PRO A 71 -13.47 21.48 1.66
CA PRO A 71 -14.22 20.52 0.85
C PRO A 71 -14.34 20.88 -0.62
N ALA A 72 -14.32 22.16 -0.99
CA ALA A 72 -14.39 22.60 -2.38
C ALA A 72 -13.06 22.29 -3.09
N ARG A 73 -11.96 22.67 -2.46
CA ARG A 73 -10.61 22.37 -2.94
C ARG A 73 -10.34 20.88 -3.01
N ASP A 74 -10.80 20.10 -2.00
CA ASP A 74 -10.62 18.65 -1.93
C ASP A 74 -11.31 17.94 -3.12
N ARG A 75 -12.53 18.37 -3.48
CA ARG A 75 -13.21 17.87 -4.69
C ARG A 75 -12.47 18.21 -5.98
N THR A 76 -11.93 19.44 -6.07
CA THR A 76 -11.15 19.86 -7.24
C THR A 76 -9.89 19.02 -7.38
N ILE A 77 -9.21 18.70 -6.29
CA ILE A 77 -8.02 17.83 -6.28
C ILE A 77 -8.38 16.43 -6.81
N ALA A 78 -9.47 15.83 -6.32
CA ALA A 78 -9.93 14.52 -6.80
C ALA A 78 -10.23 14.51 -8.31
N GLN A 79 -10.90 15.56 -8.81
CA GLN A 79 -11.19 15.73 -10.23
C GLN A 79 -9.90 15.91 -11.07
N THR A 80 -8.95 16.69 -10.56
CA THR A 80 -7.65 16.91 -11.21
C THR A 80 -6.85 15.62 -11.30
N LEU A 81 -6.82 14.82 -10.22
CA LEU A 81 -6.17 13.50 -10.21
C LEU A 81 -6.79 12.58 -11.28
N MET A 82 -8.12 12.51 -11.35
CA MET A 82 -8.81 11.71 -12.35
C MET A 82 -8.53 12.14 -13.78
N ALA A 83 -8.32 13.44 -14.01
CA ALA A 83 -8.01 14.03 -15.31
C ALA A 83 -6.51 14.00 -15.67
N SER A 84 -5.64 13.65 -14.73
CA SER A 84 -4.18 13.65 -14.92
C SER A 84 -3.72 12.54 -15.84
N ASP A 85 -3.20 12.88 -17.01
CA ASP A 85 -2.65 11.91 -17.96
C ASP A 85 -1.41 11.18 -17.41
N LYS A 86 -0.60 11.86 -16.57
CA LYS A 86 0.55 11.25 -15.89
C LYS A 86 0.07 10.13 -14.97
N ASP A 87 -0.85 10.45 -14.04
CA ASP A 87 -1.31 9.50 -13.02
C ASP A 87 -2.11 8.35 -13.64
N ARG A 88 -2.89 8.63 -14.67
CA ARG A 88 -3.60 7.59 -15.41
C ARG A 88 -2.66 6.62 -16.14
N ARG A 89 -1.55 7.11 -16.70
CA ARG A 89 -0.53 6.24 -17.32
C ARG A 89 0.18 5.38 -16.28
N GLU A 90 0.56 5.97 -15.15
CA GLU A 90 1.13 5.22 -14.02
C GLU A 90 0.18 4.10 -13.59
N HIS A 91 -1.10 4.44 -13.38
CA HIS A 91 -2.12 3.47 -12.99
C HIS A 91 -2.33 2.38 -14.04
N ALA A 92 -2.38 2.73 -15.32
CA ALA A 92 -2.59 1.76 -16.41
C ALA A 92 -1.49 0.70 -16.44
N VAL A 93 -0.22 1.07 -16.25
CA VAL A 93 0.91 0.10 -16.18
C VAL A 93 0.69 -0.91 -15.08
N VAL A 94 0.19 -0.47 -13.91
CA VAL A 94 -0.09 -1.38 -12.78
C VAL A 94 -1.24 -2.33 -13.12
N ILE A 95 -2.34 -1.80 -13.70
CA ILE A 95 -3.52 -2.61 -14.04
C ILE A 95 -3.20 -3.63 -15.12
N ASP A 96 -2.48 -3.24 -16.15
CA ASP A 96 -2.09 -4.12 -17.26
C ASP A 96 -1.24 -5.29 -16.76
N GLU A 97 -0.26 -5.02 -15.89
CA GLU A 97 0.62 -6.05 -15.35
C GLU A 97 -0.09 -6.99 -14.38
N VAL A 98 -0.95 -6.45 -13.50
CA VAL A 98 -1.81 -7.24 -12.60
C VAL A 98 -2.76 -8.14 -13.42
N ALA A 99 -3.40 -7.58 -14.44
CA ALA A 99 -4.28 -8.35 -15.33
C ALA A 99 -3.50 -9.44 -16.09
N ARG A 100 -2.30 -9.13 -16.59
CA ARG A 100 -1.41 -10.08 -17.27
C ARG A 100 -1.05 -11.25 -16.35
N ALA A 101 -0.74 -11.00 -15.09
CA ALA A 101 -0.39 -12.04 -14.11
C ALA A 101 -1.60 -12.91 -13.74
N LEU A 102 -2.80 -12.34 -13.65
CA LEU A 102 -4.01 -13.05 -13.27
C LEU A 102 -4.67 -13.84 -14.40
N ARG A 103 -4.56 -13.43 -15.67
CA ARG A 103 -5.21 -14.08 -16.81
C ARG A 103 -4.97 -15.58 -16.89
N PRO A 104 -3.75 -16.12 -16.67
CA PRO A 104 -3.52 -17.57 -16.70
C PRO A 104 -4.16 -18.33 -15.53
N LEU A 105 -4.45 -17.65 -14.43
CA LEU A 105 -4.97 -18.23 -13.19
C LEU A 105 -6.50 -18.12 -13.09
N CYS A 106 -7.12 -17.31 -13.95
CA CYS A 106 -8.56 -17.06 -13.95
C CYS A 106 -9.23 -17.54 -15.23
N ARG A 107 -10.41 -18.15 -15.10
CA ARG A 107 -11.28 -18.53 -16.21
C ARG A 107 -11.92 -17.28 -16.83
N THR A 108 -12.32 -16.36 -15.98
CA THR A 108 -12.85 -15.04 -16.32
C THR A 108 -12.13 -13.99 -15.50
N LEU A 109 -11.87 -12.85 -16.10
CA LEU A 109 -11.28 -11.69 -15.42
C LEU A 109 -11.93 -10.42 -15.96
N ASP A 110 -12.70 -9.76 -15.11
CA ASP A 110 -13.25 -8.43 -15.37
C ASP A 110 -12.23 -7.37 -14.98
N VAL A 111 -11.92 -6.49 -15.94
CA VAL A 111 -10.94 -5.39 -15.78
C VAL A 111 -11.63 -4.11 -16.22
N PRO A 112 -12.13 -3.28 -15.29
CA PRO A 112 -12.76 -2.00 -15.62
C PRO A 112 -11.83 -1.11 -16.45
N PRO A 113 -12.32 -0.48 -17.54
CA PRO A 113 -11.49 0.31 -18.45
C PRO A 113 -11.08 1.67 -17.87
N THR A 114 -11.75 2.11 -16.81
CA THR A 114 -11.50 3.41 -16.16
C THR A 114 -11.35 3.23 -14.67
N PRO A 115 -10.36 3.89 -14.03
CA PRO A 115 -10.22 3.86 -12.58
C PRO A 115 -11.33 4.67 -11.90
N GLU A 116 -11.50 4.41 -10.61
CA GLU A 116 -12.25 5.25 -9.69
C GLU A 116 -11.29 6.10 -8.84
N VAL A 117 -11.79 7.18 -8.23
CA VAL A 117 -11.05 7.94 -7.24
C VAL A 117 -11.52 7.54 -5.85
N VAL A 118 -10.60 7.02 -5.04
CA VAL A 118 -10.89 6.61 -3.66
C VAL A 118 -10.13 7.47 -2.66
N ALA A 119 -10.75 7.70 -1.49
CA ALA A 119 -10.17 8.49 -0.42
C ALA A 119 -9.60 7.63 0.69
N THR A 120 -8.41 8.00 1.16
CA THR A 120 -7.90 7.68 2.50
C THR A 120 -7.97 8.96 3.36
N ASP A 121 -7.52 8.90 4.62
CA ASP A 121 -7.47 10.09 5.48
C ASP A 121 -6.64 11.23 4.87
N ALA A 122 -5.48 10.91 4.30
CA ALA A 122 -4.50 11.88 3.85
C ALA A 122 -4.45 12.08 2.33
N LEU A 123 -4.92 11.11 1.54
CA LEU A 123 -4.70 11.06 0.11
C LEU A 123 -5.95 10.64 -0.67
N TRP A 124 -6.08 11.15 -1.89
CA TRP A 124 -6.85 10.57 -2.97
C TRP A 124 -5.96 9.60 -3.75
N HIS A 125 -6.54 8.50 -4.24
CA HIS A 125 -5.86 7.52 -5.09
C HIS A 125 -6.72 7.16 -6.30
N LEU A 126 -6.09 6.89 -7.45
CA LEU A 126 -6.74 6.12 -8.50
C LEU A 126 -6.76 4.65 -8.09
N SER A 127 -7.88 4.00 -8.34
CA SER A 127 -8.20 2.64 -7.90
C SER A 127 -8.92 1.90 -9.01
N THR A 128 -8.58 0.65 -9.25
CA THR A 128 -9.34 -0.24 -10.13
C THR A 128 -9.54 -1.59 -9.44
N THR A 129 -10.78 -2.01 -9.29
CA THR A 129 -11.09 -3.34 -8.72
C THR A 129 -11.23 -4.36 -9.85
N LEU A 130 -10.29 -5.29 -9.94
CA LEU A 130 -10.39 -6.43 -10.85
C LEU A 130 -11.08 -7.59 -10.12
N VAL A 131 -11.97 -8.28 -10.83
CA VAL A 131 -12.69 -9.43 -10.29
C VAL A 131 -12.53 -10.61 -11.24
N GLY A 132 -12.06 -11.75 -10.71
CA GLY A 132 -11.87 -12.96 -11.48
C GLY A 132 -12.55 -14.17 -10.86
N GLU A 133 -12.68 -15.22 -11.67
CA GLU A 133 -13.05 -16.56 -11.26
C GLU A 133 -11.88 -17.50 -11.55
N LEU A 134 -11.41 -18.25 -10.53
CA LEU A 134 -10.30 -19.18 -10.68
C LEU A 134 -10.54 -20.23 -11.77
N ALA A 135 -9.50 -20.51 -12.56
CA ALA A 135 -9.46 -21.61 -13.50
C ALA A 135 -9.28 -22.97 -12.78
N ASP A 136 -8.49 -22.99 -11.71
CA ASP A 136 -8.27 -24.17 -10.87
C ASP A 136 -8.58 -23.83 -9.40
N ALA A 137 -9.54 -24.52 -8.81
CA ALA A 137 -9.97 -24.33 -7.43
C ALA A 137 -8.85 -24.65 -6.38
N ARG A 138 -7.77 -25.31 -6.80
CA ARG A 138 -6.61 -25.58 -5.93
C ARG A 138 -5.67 -24.40 -5.77
N THR A 139 -5.75 -23.40 -6.66
CA THR A 139 -4.93 -22.17 -6.56
C THR A 139 -5.29 -21.41 -5.29
N THR A 140 -4.39 -21.33 -4.34
CA THR A 140 -4.62 -20.66 -3.05
C THR A 140 -4.50 -19.14 -3.16
N SER A 141 -4.99 -18.43 -2.14
CA SER A 141 -4.77 -16.97 -2.03
C SER A 141 -3.28 -16.62 -1.95
N LEU A 142 -2.44 -17.50 -1.39
CA LEU A 142 -1.00 -17.30 -1.33
C LEU A 142 -0.35 -17.48 -2.71
N ASP A 143 -0.77 -18.48 -3.50
CA ASP A 143 -0.28 -18.64 -4.88
C ASP A 143 -0.59 -17.39 -5.72
N LEU A 144 -1.78 -16.83 -5.55
CA LEU A 144 -2.17 -15.57 -6.22
C LEU A 144 -1.30 -14.40 -5.75
N ALA A 145 -1.05 -14.27 -4.44
CA ALA A 145 -0.20 -13.21 -3.90
C ALA A 145 1.23 -13.30 -4.44
N LEU A 146 1.79 -14.51 -4.50
CA LEU A 146 3.14 -14.77 -5.07
C LEU A 146 3.20 -14.50 -6.59
N ALA A 147 2.13 -14.76 -7.31
CA ALA A 147 2.06 -14.47 -8.76
C ALA A 147 1.97 -12.95 -9.06
N LEU A 148 1.39 -12.18 -8.14
CA LEU A 148 1.19 -10.74 -8.27
C LEU A 148 2.36 -9.91 -7.74
N HIS A 149 3.03 -10.39 -6.70
CA HIS A 149 4.05 -9.63 -5.99
C HIS A 149 5.45 -9.82 -6.58
N PRO A 150 6.23 -8.73 -6.73
CA PRO A 150 5.86 -7.33 -6.50
C PRO A 150 5.09 -6.72 -7.67
N THR A 151 4.06 -5.93 -7.36
CA THR A 151 3.34 -5.16 -8.37
C THR A 151 4.18 -3.96 -8.85
N PRO A 152 3.92 -3.41 -10.05
CA PRO A 152 4.58 -2.18 -10.48
C PRO A 152 4.34 -0.98 -9.55
N ALA A 153 3.24 -0.96 -8.79
CA ALA A 153 2.94 0.11 -7.84
C ALA A 153 3.99 0.25 -6.73
N VAL A 154 4.71 -0.83 -6.39
CA VAL A 154 5.74 -0.83 -5.33
C VAL A 154 7.14 -1.16 -5.82
N CYS A 155 7.27 -1.78 -7.00
CA CYS A 155 8.57 -2.14 -7.58
C CYS A 155 8.89 -1.31 -8.82
N GLY A 156 7.91 -1.11 -9.71
CA GLY A 156 8.10 -0.49 -11.02
C GLY A 156 8.02 -1.50 -12.16
N TYR A 157 8.19 -1.01 -13.38
CA TYR A 157 8.07 -1.79 -14.62
C TYR A 157 9.17 -1.42 -15.62
N PRO A 158 9.80 -2.39 -16.34
CA PRO A 158 9.69 -3.85 -16.17
C PRO A 158 10.23 -4.31 -14.81
N THR A 159 9.51 -5.21 -14.15
CA THR A 159 9.75 -5.57 -12.73
C THR A 159 11.18 -5.96 -12.41
N ALA A 160 11.83 -6.82 -13.24
CA ALA A 160 13.20 -7.28 -13.00
C ALA A 160 14.19 -6.10 -12.99
N ARG A 161 14.11 -5.21 -13.98
CA ARG A 161 14.99 -4.03 -14.09
C ARG A 161 14.73 -3.01 -12.97
N ALA A 162 13.47 -2.81 -12.62
CA ALA A 162 13.08 -1.94 -11.52
C ALA A 162 13.59 -2.47 -10.17
N HIS A 163 13.52 -3.77 -9.95
CA HIS A 163 14.06 -4.42 -8.75
C HIS A 163 15.58 -4.26 -8.62
N GLU A 164 16.33 -4.44 -9.71
CA GLU A 164 17.77 -4.18 -9.75
C GLU A 164 18.08 -2.73 -9.40
N ALA A 165 17.39 -1.77 -10.04
CA ALA A 165 17.57 -0.34 -9.81
C ALA A 165 17.25 0.06 -8.36
N ILE A 166 16.22 -0.51 -7.74
CA ILE A 166 15.91 -0.29 -6.31
C ILE A 166 17.09 -0.73 -5.44
N GLY A 167 17.67 -1.91 -5.71
CA GLY A 167 18.83 -2.42 -4.96
C GLY A 167 20.09 -1.57 -5.10
N GLU A 168 20.24 -0.87 -6.24
CA GLU A 168 21.37 0.02 -6.51
C GLU A 168 21.19 1.44 -5.95
N LEU A 169 19.95 1.96 -5.99
CA LEU A 169 19.66 3.36 -5.73
C LEU A 169 19.20 3.65 -4.30
N GLU A 170 18.49 2.70 -3.66
CA GLU A 170 18.02 2.91 -2.29
C GLU A 170 19.13 2.68 -1.27
N PRO A 171 19.38 3.63 -0.35
CA PRO A 171 20.46 3.52 0.63
C PRO A 171 20.11 2.62 1.82
N PHE A 172 19.01 1.86 1.76
CA PHE A 172 18.53 1.00 2.83
C PHE A 172 17.89 -0.28 2.29
N ALA A 173 17.87 -1.32 3.10
CA ALA A 173 17.10 -2.54 2.79
C ALA A 173 15.63 -2.32 3.16
N ARG A 174 14.71 -2.63 2.24
CA ARG A 174 13.26 -2.49 2.45
C ARG A 174 12.71 -3.44 3.52
N GLY A 175 13.35 -4.59 3.75
CA GLY A 175 12.84 -5.60 4.68
C GLY A 175 11.43 -6.02 4.30
N TYR A 176 10.46 -5.82 5.21
CA TYR A 176 9.05 -6.10 4.97
C TYR A 176 8.28 -4.97 4.26
N PHE A 177 8.87 -3.78 4.17
CA PHE A 177 8.26 -2.66 3.45
C PHE A 177 8.07 -2.99 1.98
N ALA A 178 6.91 -2.68 1.43
CA ALA A 178 6.48 -3.02 0.08
C ALA A 178 6.33 -4.53 -0.18
N GLY A 179 6.43 -5.38 0.84
CA GLY A 179 6.03 -6.78 0.81
C GLY A 179 4.51 -6.95 0.89
N PHE A 180 4.04 -8.08 1.38
CA PHE A 180 2.61 -8.27 1.64
C PHE A 180 2.38 -8.95 3.00
N VAL A 181 1.21 -8.69 3.57
CA VAL A 181 0.77 -9.22 4.86
C VAL A 181 -0.67 -9.68 4.74
N GLY A 182 -1.00 -10.78 5.38
CA GLY A 182 -2.36 -11.31 5.31
C GLY A 182 -2.50 -12.67 5.95
N TRP A 183 -3.47 -13.43 5.49
CA TRP A 183 -3.78 -14.76 5.98
C TRP A 183 -4.28 -15.67 4.86
N CYS A 184 -4.09 -16.98 5.07
CA CYS A 184 -4.63 -18.04 4.23
C CYS A 184 -5.13 -19.15 5.12
N ASN A 185 -6.31 -19.70 4.85
CA ASN A 185 -6.85 -20.85 5.57
C ASN A 185 -6.55 -22.18 4.84
N VAL A 186 -6.95 -23.30 5.46
CA VAL A 186 -6.71 -24.64 4.92
C VAL A 186 -7.49 -24.93 3.62
N GLN A 187 -8.53 -24.18 3.32
CA GLN A 187 -9.27 -24.26 2.06
C GLN A 187 -8.60 -23.40 0.95
N GLY A 188 -7.53 -22.69 1.28
CA GLY A 188 -6.82 -21.80 0.37
C GLY A 188 -7.47 -20.42 0.24
N ASP A 189 -8.58 -20.13 0.93
CA ASP A 189 -9.13 -18.80 1.01
C ASP A 189 -8.22 -17.89 1.82
N GLY A 190 -8.22 -16.62 1.52
CA GLY A 190 -7.39 -15.66 2.23
C GLY A 190 -7.41 -14.28 1.63
N GLU A 191 -6.71 -13.39 2.31
CA GLU A 191 -6.63 -11.99 1.96
C GLU A 191 -5.22 -11.46 2.27
N TRP A 192 -4.60 -10.81 1.29
CA TRP A 192 -3.26 -10.28 1.35
C TRP A 192 -3.27 -8.80 0.96
N ALA A 193 -2.70 -7.95 1.79
CA ALA A 193 -2.56 -6.52 1.55
C ALA A 193 -1.09 -6.16 1.32
N VAL A 194 -0.82 -5.15 0.50
CA VAL A 194 0.53 -4.63 0.29
C VAL A 194 1.00 -3.93 1.57
N ALA A 195 2.21 -4.25 2.04
CA ALA A 195 2.74 -3.73 3.30
C ALA A 195 3.26 -2.30 3.14
N LEU A 196 2.33 -1.35 3.18
CA LEU A 196 2.55 0.09 3.05
C LEU A 196 2.13 0.85 4.31
N ARG A 197 2.46 2.14 4.37
CA ARG A 197 2.13 3.01 5.52
C ARG A 197 2.52 2.33 6.83
N CYS A 198 3.78 1.92 6.93
CA CYS A 198 4.28 0.99 7.93
C CYS A 198 5.50 1.53 8.68
N ALA A 199 5.78 0.88 9.79
CA ALA A 199 6.95 1.12 10.61
C ALA A 199 7.50 -0.17 11.22
N GLU A 200 8.80 -0.21 11.43
CA GLU A 200 9.45 -1.14 12.34
C GLU A 200 9.65 -0.45 13.70
N ILE A 201 9.24 -1.12 14.75
CA ILE A 201 9.37 -0.63 16.14
C ILE A 201 10.28 -1.58 16.90
N HIS A 202 11.44 -1.07 17.30
CA HIS A 202 12.41 -1.77 18.13
C HIS A 202 12.65 -0.94 19.39
N ASP A 203 12.35 -1.48 20.57
CA ASP A 203 12.58 -0.86 21.88
C ASP A 203 12.25 0.65 21.92
N THR A 204 13.23 1.50 21.68
CA THR A 204 13.15 2.96 21.71
C THR A 204 13.18 3.61 20.33
N ALA A 205 13.32 2.83 19.25
CA ALA A 205 13.44 3.33 17.89
C ALA A 205 12.24 2.94 17.02
N VAL A 206 11.78 3.89 16.21
CA VAL A 206 10.74 3.67 15.19
C VAL A 206 11.30 4.07 13.84
N ARG A 207 11.32 3.13 12.89
CA ARG A 207 11.69 3.38 11.50
C ARG A 207 10.45 3.38 10.64
N LEU A 208 10.17 4.50 9.99
CA LEU A 208 9.05 4.68 9.08
C LEU A 208 9.49 4.47 7.63
N TYR A 209 8.57 3.96 6.80
CA TYR A 209 8.81 3.75 5.38
C TYR A 209 7.73 4.43 4.53
N ALA A 210 8.15 5.12 3.49
CA ALA A 210 7.30 5.65 2.44
C ALA A 210 8.07 5.74 1.12
N GLY A 211 7.36 5.74 0.00
CA GLY A 211 7.91 5.87 -1.34
C GLY A 211 6.89 6.49 -2.29
N ALA A 212 7.36 6.94 -3.45
CA ALA A 212 6.55 7.43 -4.54
C ALA A 212 6.92 6.73 -5.84
N GLY A 213 5.96 6.61 -6.78
CA GLY A 213 6.21 6.11 -8.12
C GLY A 213 6.94 7.15 -8.95
N VAL A 214 8.03 6.76 -9.61
CA VAL A 214 8.79 7.64 -10.51
C VAL A 214 8.52 7.21 -11.95
N VAL A 215 7.98 8.13 -12.74
CA VAL A 215 7.66 7.92 -14.16
C VAL A 215 8.18 9.09 -15.01
N PRO A 216 8.26 8.95 -16.34
CA PRO A 216 8.60 10.09 -17.19
C PRO A 216 7.69 11.29 -16.93
N GLY A 217 8.28 12.43 -16.57
CA GLY A 217 7.58 13.64 -16.17
C GLY A 217 7.41 13.83 -14.65
N SER A 218 7.86 12.90 -13.82
CA SER A 218 7.98 13.08 -12.36
C SER A 218 8.93 14.23 -12.03
N VAL A 219 8.53 15.08 -11.09
CA VAL A 219 9.32 16.20 -10.57
C VAL A 219 9.81 15.83 -9.17
N PRO A 220 11.14 15.80 -8.91
CA PRO A 220 11.70 15.33 -7.64
C PRO A 220 11.08 15.99 -6.40
N ALA A 221 10.86 17.30 -6.42
CA ALA A 221 10.25 18.03 -5.31
C ALA A 221 8.81 17.55 -5.03
N SER A 222 8.03 17.25 -6.07
CA SER A 222 6.65 16.76 -5.94
C SER A 222 6.64 15.33 -5.37
N GLU A 223 7.51 14.45 -5.85
CA GLU A 223 7.59 13.08 -5.35
C GLU A 223 8.06 13.04 -3.88
N THR A 224 8.99 13.93 -3.51
CA THR A 224 9.40 14.11 -2.11
C THR A 224 8.25 14.60 -1.24
N ALA A 225 7.46 15.57 -1.69
CA ALA A 225 6.28 16.05 -0.97
C ALA A 225 5.20 14.97 -0.84
N GLU A 226 5.06 14.10 -1.83
CA GLU A 226 4.16 12.94 -1.77
C GLU A 226 4.61 11.95 -0.69
N THR A 227 5.90 11.61 -0.62
CA THR A 227 6.41 10.72 0.45
C THR A 227 6.20 11.33 1.83
N ALA A 228 6.43 12.63 2.01
CA ALA A 228 6.15 13.34 3.25
C ALA A 228 4.67 13.22 3.66
N THR A 229 3.76 13.36 2.69
CA THR A 229 2.32 13.16 2.94
C THR A 229 2.00 11.72 3.35
N LYS A 230 2.65 10.74 2.73
CA LYS A 230 2.49 9.31 3.07
C LYS A 230 2.96 8.97 4.49
N PHE A 231 3.97 9.65 5.01
CA PHE A 231 4.41 9.51 6.40
C PHE A 231 3.37 10.00 7.42
N ARG A 232 2.48 10.92 7.05
CA ARG A 232 1.48 11.51 7.96
C ARG A 232 0.60 10.47 8.63
N THR A 233 0.27 9.36 7.97
CA THR A 233 -0.51 8.26 8.55
C THR A 233 0.14 7.74 9.83
N MET A 234 1.43 7.41 9.76
CA MET A 234 2.17 6.88 10.91
C MET A 234 2.50 7.98 11.94
N LEU A 235 2.95 9.15 11.49
CA LEU A 235 3.29 10.28 12.37
C LEU A 235 2.08 10.72 13.20
N SER A 236 0.91 10.82 12.59
CA SER A 236 -0.32 11.15 13.30
C SER A 236 -0.72 10.09 14.33
N ALA A 237 -0.57 8.81 14.02
CA ALA A 237 -0.85 7.73 14.96
C ALA A 237 0.14 7.70 16.13
N LEU A 238 1.40 8.10 15.89
CA LEU A 238 2.44 8.28 16.91
C LEU A 238 2.22 9.54 17.76
N GLY A 239 1.30 10.43 17.39
CA GLY A 239 1.09 11.70 18.07
C GLY A 239 2.07 12.81 17.65
N LEU A 240 2.78 12.62 16.55
CA LEU A 240 3.80 13.55 16.00
C LEU A 240 3.25 14.42 14.85
N GLY A 241 1.94 14.36 14.58
CA GLY A 241 1.31 14.95 13.41
C GLY A 241 1.15 16.48 13.40
N SER A 242 1.64 17.20 14.39
CA SER A 242 1.46 18.66 14.52
C SER A 242 2.74 19.48 14.27
N SER A 243 3.84 18.87 13.87
CA SER A 243 5.16 19.54 13.82
C SER A 243 5.89 19.44 12.48
N VAL A 244 5.17 19.18 11.39
CA VAL A 244 5.74 19.28 10.04
C VAL A 244 4.96 20.34 9.28
N ASP A 245 5.28 21.60 9.57
CA ASP A 245 5.00 22.76 8.72
C ASP A 245 6.07 22.87 7.63
#